data_9955c36edcd380e148f8f2b6aa67b813
#
_entry.id   9955c36edcd380e148f8f2b6aa67b813
#
_cell.length_a   1.000
_cell.length_b   1.000
_cell.length_c   1.000
_cell.angle_alpha   90.00
_cell.angle_beta   90.00
_cell.angle_gamma   90.00
#
_symmetry.space_group_name_H-M   'P 1'
#
loop_
_entity.id
_entity.type
_entity.pdbx_description
1 polymer ?
#
loop_
_entity_poly.entity_id
_entity_poly.type
_entity_poly.pdbx_seq_one_letter_code
_entity_poly.pdbx_strand_id
1 'polypeptide(L)'
;LLVGSEGTLAVLTKIRLKLLPLPEDVVTLLCLFNDIEASARAVSMIIASKIIPRTLEFMDREAIKAVKKFKPIGLPDNIEALLLIEIDGYPDAIRKEAEKVAGICTGLGADVSMAADEEARNKLLECRRSVSPALYHISPTKINEDIVVPRNRIPEMLNGLRKLSEDSGIKIVNFGHAGDWNIHVNLM
;
A
#
# COMPACT_ATOMS: atom_id res chain seq x y z
N LEU A 1 -4.05 -25.70 -8.29
CA LEU A 1 -3.66 -25.91 -9.68
C LEU A 1 -4.14 -24.78 -10.61
N LEU A 2 -5.36 -24.21 -10.38
CA LEU A 2 -5.90 -23.13 -11.21
C LEU A 2 -5.43 -21.74 -10.75
N VAL A 3 -5.16 -21.57 -9.45
CA VAL A 3 -4.60 -20.32 -8.89
C VAL A 3 -3.20 -20.11 -9.44
N GLY A 4 -2.92 -18.92 -9.97
CA GLY A 4 -1.64 -18.58 -10.61
C GLY A 4 -1.49 -19.07 -12.05
N SER A 5 -2.54 -19.63 -12.67
CA SER A 5 -2.47 -20.11 -14.06
C SER A 5 -2.69 -19.03 -15.14
N GLU A 6 -3.05 -17.83 -14.71
CA GLU A 6 -3.29 -16.66 -15.59
C GLU A 6 -4.21 -16.97 -16.79
N GLY A 7 -5.22 -17.83 -16.57
CA GLY A 7 -6.18 -18.22 -17.60
C GLY A 7 -5.67 -19.27 -18.60
N THR A 8 -4.45 -19.80 -18.42
CA THR A 8 -3.86 -20.78 -19.37
C THR A 8 -4.41 -22.19 -19.23
N LEU A 9 -4.97 -22.56 -18.07
CA LEU A 9 -5.42 -23.93 -17.79
C LEU A 9 -6.93 -24.11 -17.87
N ALA A 10 -7.73 -23.09 -17.56
CA ALA A 10 -9.18 -23.18 -17.57
C ALA A 10 -9.87 -21.82 -17.57
N VAL A 11 -11.15 -21.84 -17.96
CA VAL A 11 -12.08 -20.72 -17.78
C VAL A 11 -13.00 -21.03 -16.60
N LEU A 12 -13.00 -20.15 -15.59
CA LEU A 12 -13.86 -20.27 -14.42
C LEU A 12 -15.25 -19.70 -14.74
N THR A 13 -16.26 -20.56 -14.85
CA THR A 13 -17.63 -20.15 -15.19
C THR A 13 -18.54 -19.98 -13.97
N LYS A 14 -18.19 -20.56 -12.83
CA LYS A 14 -18.95 -20.45 -11.59
C LYS A 14 -18.02 -20.53 -10.38
N ILE A 15 -18.19 -19.62 -9.45
CA ILE A 15 -17.43 -19.57 -8.20
C ILE A 15 -18.41 -19.49 -7.02
N ARG A 16 -18.22 -20.34 -6.01
CA ARG A 16 -18.95 -20.27 -4.73
C ARG A 16 -18.03 -19.67 -3.68
N LEU A 17 -18.44 -18.54 -3.12
CA LEU A 17 -17.69 -17.82 -2.09
C LEU A 17 -18.41 -17.91 -0.75
N LYS A 18 -17.64 -17.98 0.34
CA LYS A 18 -18.13 -17.74 1.69
C LYS A 18 -18.11 -16.24 1.93
N LEU A 19 -19.24 -15.68 2.32
CA LEU A 19 -19.36 -14.26 2.66
C LEU A 19 -19.04 -14.04 4.14
N LEU A 20 -18.50 -12.85 4.43
CA LEU A 20 -18.34 -12.33 5.78
C LEU A 20 -19.44 -11.27 6.03
N PRO A 21 -19.87 -11.06 7.29
CA PRO A 21 -20.73 -9.93 7.64
C PRO A 21 -20.05 -8.61 7.22
N LEU A 22 -20.86 -7.62 6.86
CA LEU A 22 -20.36 -6.26 6.68
C LEU A 22 -19.86 -5.72 8.03
N PRO A 23 -18.69 -5.08 8.07
CA PRO A 23 -18.22 -4.42 9.28
C PRO A 23 -19.14 -3.26 9.64
N GLU A 24 -19.28 -2.99 10.95
CA GLU A 24 -20.12 -1.89 11.43
C GLU A 24 -19.46 -0.53 11.22
N ASP A 25 -18.12 -0.47 11.28
CA ASP A 25 -17.37 0.76 11.14
C ASP A 25 -15.97 0.51 10.54
N VAL A 26 -15.33 1.58 10.06
CA VAL A 26 -13.98 1.56 9.45
C VAL A 26 -13.20 2.78 9.90
N VAL A 27 -11.97 2.57 10.37
CA VAL A 27 -11.00 3.65 10.64
C VAL A 27 -9.91 3.61 9.58
N THR A 28 -9.62 4.76 8.98
CA THR A 28 -8.58 4.90 7.95
C THR A 28 -7.44 5.78 8.46
N LEU A 29 -6.22 5.26 8.40
CA LEU A 29 -5.00 5.96 8.78
C LEU A 29 -4.13 6.22 7.54
N LEU A 30 -3.58 7.42 7.49
CA LEU A 30 -2.51 7.80 6.58
C LEU A 30 -1.23 7.92 7.39
N CYS A 31 -0.19 7.16 7.02
CA CYS A 31 1.11 7.18 7.67
C CYS A 31 2.19 7.57 6.65
N LEU A 32 2.84 8.70 6.86
CA LEU A 32 3.87 9.25 5.99
C LEU A 32 5.24 9.02 6.59
N PHE A 33 6.13 8.39 5.84
CA PHE A 33 7.48 8.03 6.29
C PHE A 33 8.55 8.77 5.49
N ASN A 34 9.58 9.25 6.19
CA ASN A 34 10.80 9.79 5.56
C ASN A 34 11.87 8.70 5.35
N ASP A 35 11.56 7.46 5.67
CA ASP A 35 12.40 6.28 5.50
C ASP A 35 11.57 5.09 5.03
N ILE A 36 11.93 4.54 3.87
CA ILE A 36 11.25 3.41 3.27
C ILE A 36 11.40 2.12 4.11
N GLU A 37 12.54 1.94 4.78
CA GLU A 37 12.78 0.78 5.65
C GLU A 37 11.89 0.84 6.90
N ALA A 38 11.69 2.04 7.46
CA ALA A 38 10.78 2.25 8.58
C ALA A 38 9.34 1.88 8.20
N SER A 39 8.88 2.24 7.01
CA SER A 39 7.54 1.87 6.52
C SER A 39 7.38 0.34 6.40
N ALA A 40 8.38 -0.36 5.87
CA ALA A 40 8.33 -1.83 5.77
C ALA A 40 8.41 -2.52 7.14
N ARG A 41 9.18 -1.97 8.10
CA ARG A 41 9.16 -2.43 9.49
C ARG A 41 7.80 -2.23 10.14
N ALA A 42 7.14 -1.09 9.90
CA ALA A 42 5.80 -0.81 10.41
C ALA A 42 4.80 -1.89 9.97
N VAL A 43 4.78 -2.25 8.69
CA VAL A 43 3.95 -3.35 8.16
C VAL A 43 4.19 -4.64 8.94
N SER A 44 5.45 -5.04 9.11
CA SER A 44 5.81 -6.26 9.82
C SER A 44 5.35 -6.22 11.29
N MET A 45 5.52 -5.09 11.97
CA MET A 45 5.12 -4.93 13.37
C MET A 45 3.61 -4.90 13.56
N ILE A 46 2.86 -4.28 12.64
CA ILE A 46 1.39 -4.27 12.66
C ILE A 46 0.87 -5.71 12.63
N ILE A 47 1.32 -6.50 11.66
CA ILE A 47 0.89 -7.91 11.54
C ILE A 47 1.36 -8.75 12.74
N ALA A 48 2.60 -8.56 13.21
CA ALA A 48 3.12 -9.25 14.39
C ALA A 48 2.31 -8.92 15.67
N SER A 49 1.68 -7.75 15.72
CA SER A 49 0.80 -7.34 16.82
C SER A 49 -0.59 -8.00 16.79
N LYS A 50 -0.82 -8.93 15.84
CA LYS A 50 -2.07 -9.66 15.59
C LYS A 50 -3.23 -8.78 15.12
N ILE A 51 -2.94 -7.61 14.59
CA ILE A 51 -3.90 -6.76 13.89
C ILE A 51 -3.85 -7.14 12.43
N ILE A 52 -5.00 -7.47 11.86
CA ILE A 52 -5.14 -7.79 10.42
C ILE A 52 -5.97 -6.67 9.79
N PRO A 53 -5.34 -5.65 9.22
CA PRO A 53 -6.05 -4.55 8.58
C PRO A 53 -6.90 -5.08 7.41
N ARG A 54 -8.04 -4.44 7.17
CA ARG A 54 -8.85 -4.65 5.97
C ARG A 54 -8.08 -4.31 4.70
N THR A 55 -7.33 -3.20 4.74
CA THR A 55 -6.36 -2.82 3.70
C THR A 55 -5.08 -2.31 4.35
N LEU A 56 -3.95 -2.60 3.72
CA LEU A 56 -2.66 -2.05 4.07
C LEU A 56 -1.91 -1.80 2.76
N GLU A 57 -2.06 -0.59 2.25
CA GLU A 57 -1.51 -0.18 0.96
C GLU A 57 -0.20 0.57 1.15
N PHE A 58 0.74 0.31 0.26
CA PHE A 58 2.05 0.95 0.23
C PHE A 58 2.24 1.74 -1.06
N MET A 59 2.89 2.88 -0.98
CA MET A 59 3.37 3.66 -2.12
C MET A 59 4.78 4.16 -1.83
N ASP A 60 5.71 3.99 -2.77
CA ASP A 60 7.04 4.57 -2.69
C ASP A 60 7.05 6.06 -3.12
N ARG A 61 8.20 6.71 -2.94
CA ARG A 61 8.40 8.12 -3.30
C ARG A 61 8.03 8.43 -4.75
N GLU A 62 8.35 7.53 -5.68
CA GLU A 62 8.11 7.76 -7.10
C GLU A 62 6.62 7.62 -7.45
N ALA A 63 5.91 6.69 -6.80
CA ALA A 63 4.45 6.59 -6.89
C ALA A 63 3.77 7.84 -6.32
N ILE A 64 4.21 8.33 -5.16
CA ILE A 64 3.71 9.56 -4.53
C ILE A 64 3.91 10.77 -5.46
N LYS A 65 5.11 10.94 -6.03
CA LYS A 65 5.42 12.01 -7.01
C LYS A 65 4.54 11.92 -8.25
N ALA A 66 4.30 10.70 -8.75
CA ALA A 66 3.45 10.48 -9.90
C ALA A 66 2.02 10.97 -9.65
N VAL A 67 1.43 10.58 -8.51
CA VAL A 67 0.08 11.00 -8.14
C VAL A 67 0.01 12.51 -7.90
N LYS A 68 0.99 13.12 -7.22
CA LYS A 68 1.04 14.58 -7.01
C LYS A 68 1.06 15.39 -8.32
N LYS A 69 1.72 14.87 -9.36
CA LYS A 69 1.71 15.49 -10.70
C LYS A 69 0.40 15.32 -11.43
N PHE A 70 -0.25 14.17 -11.23
CA PHE A 70 -1.51 13.83 -11.88
C PHE A 70 -2.70 14.54 -11.24
N LYS A 71 -2.69 14.65 -9.89
CA LYS A 71 -3.75 15.26 -9.11
C LYS A 71 -3.19 15.98 -7.88
N PRO A 72 -3.61 17.22 -7.57
CA PRO A 72 -3.19 17.91 -6.36
C PRO A 72 -3.76 17.21 -5.12
N ILE A 73 -2.89 16.60 -4.33
CA ILE A 73 -3.22 15.82 -3.11
C ILE A 73 -2.45 16.36 -1.93
N GLY A 74 -2.26 17.48 -1.63
CA GLY A 74 -1.73 18.09 -0.38
C GLY A 74 -0.68 17.32 0.44
N LEU A 75 0.03 16.33 -0.15
CA LEU A 75 1.08 15.58 0.53
C LEU A 75 2.41 16.34 0.54
N PRO A 76 3.21 16.27 1.63
CA PRO A 76 4.55 16.85 1.68
C PRO A 76 5.48 16.32 0.57
N ASP A 77 6.55 17.08 0.26
CA ASP A 77 7.48 16.73 -0.83
C ASP A 77 8.58 15.75 -0.42
N ASN A 78 8.90 15.69 0.86
CA ASN A 78 10.03 14.94 1.42
C ASN A 78 9.66 13.52 1.90
N ILE A 79 8.55 12.96 1.43
CA ILE A 79 8.09 11.63 1.83
C ILE A 79 8.75 10.56 0.97
N GLU A 80 9.33 9.55 1.62
CA GLU A 80 9.94 8.37 0.97
C GLU A 80 8.94 7.22 0.79
N ALA A 81 7.98 7.09 1.71
CA ALA A 81 6.94 6.07 1.63
C ALA A 81 5.64 6.51 2.32
N LEU A 82 4.54 5.97 1.85
CA LEU A 82 3.20 6.17 2.41
C LEU A 82 2.58 4.80 2.68
N LEU A 83 1.98 4.65 3.87
CA LEU A 83 1.04 3.57 4.15
C LEU A 83 -0.36 4.13 4.31
N LEU A 84 -1.32 3.54 3.61
CA LEU A 84 -2.75 3.76 3.80
C LEU A 84 -3.34 2.51 4.42
N ILE A 85 -3.89 2.64 5.63
CA ILE A 85 -4.29 1.50 6.45
C ILE A 85 -5.76 1.65 6.81
N GLU A 86 -6.58 0.63 6.53
CA GLU A 86 -7.96 0.56 7.00
C GLU A 86 -8.11 -0.59 7.98
N ILE A 87 -8.76 -0.30 9.10
CA ILE A 87 -9.14 -1.27 10.14
C ILE A 87 -10.65 -1.25 10.23
N ASP A 88 -11.28 -2.41 10.15
CA ASP A 88 -12.73 -2.55 10.15
C ASP A 88 -13.22 -3.55 11.22
N GLY A 89 -14.46 -3.37 11.67
CA GLY A 89 -15.07 -4.23 12.69
C GLY A 89 -16.02 -3.48 13.59
N TYR A 90 -16.02 -3.86 14.88
CA TYR A 90 -16.84 -3.20 15.90
C TYR A 90 -16.18 -1.91 16.37
N PRO A 91 -16.93 -0.78 16.53
CA PRO A 91 -16.38 0.56 16.80
C PRO A 91 -15.37 0.61 17.95
N ASP A 92 -15.68 -0.02 19.10
CA ASP A 92 -14.80 0.00 20.26
C ASP A 92 -13.50 -0.80 20.07
N ALA A 93 -13.57 -1.87 19.27
CA ALA A 93 -12.41 -2.70 19.00
C ALA A 93 -11.47 -2.00 18.01
N ILE A 94 -12.01 -1.48 16.90
CA ILE A 94 -11.21 -0.86 15.85
C ILE A 94 -10.53 0.43 16.30
N ARG A 95 -11.11 1.19 17.23
CA ARG A 95 -10.44 2.38 17.81
C ARG A 95 -9.17 2.01 18.53
N LYS A 96 -9.22 1.00 19.40
CA LYS A 96 -8.01 0.51 20.11
C LYS A 96 -6.95 -0.05 19.17
N GLU A 97 -7.39 -0.76 18.13
CA GLU A 97 -6.47 -1.27 17.10
C GLU A 97 -5.85 -0.14 16.29
N ALA A 98 -6.64 0.87 15.88
CA ALA A 98 -6.15 2.04 15.17
C ALA A 98 -5.14 2.84 16.01
N GLU A 99 -5.40 3.06 17.31
CA GLU A 99 -4.45 3.70 18.23
C GLU A 99 -3.14 2.91 18.33
N LYS A 100 -3.22 1.59 18.41
CA LYS A 100 -2.03 0.73 18.46
C LYS A 100 -1.24 0.78 17.15
N VAL A 101 -1.92 0.77 16.00
CA VAL A 101 -1.29 0.92 14.67
C VAL A 101 -0.65 2.30 14.54
N ALA A 102 -1.35 3.36 14.94
CA ALA A 102 -0.80 4.71 14.97
C ALA A 102 0.45 4.79 15.84
N GLY A 103 0.42 4.20 17.04
CA GLY A 103 1.57 4.14 17.94
C GLY A 103 2.78 3.40 17.34
N ILE A 104 2.56 2.29 16.62
CA ILE A 104 3.62 1.57 15.90
C ILE A 104 4.25 2.46 14.83
N CYS A 105 3.42 3.11 14.00
CA CYS A 105 3.91 3.95 12.91
C CYS A 105 4.64 5.19 13.44
N THR A 106 4.07 5.87 14.44
CA THR A 106 4.71 7.03 15.08
C THR A 106 6.04 6.65 15.77
N GLY A 107 6.08 5.49 16.43
CA GLY A 107 7.31 4.96 17.05
C GLY A 107 8.43 4.67 16.05
N LEU A 108 8.10 4.53 14.76
CA LEU A 108 9.03 4.39 13.64
C LEU A 108 9.24 5.71 12.85
N GLY A 109 8.80 6.84 13.41
CA GLY A 109 9.03 8.16 12.83
C GLY A 109 8.05 8.59 11.75
N ALA A 110 6.89 7.93 11.64
CA ALA A 110 5.85 8.37 10.72
C ALA A 110 5.08 9.58 11.25
N ASP A 111 4.70 10.48 10.35
CA ASP A 111 3.60 11.41 10.57
C ASP A 111 2.28 10.67 10.29
N VAL A 112 1.43 10.57 11.32
CA VAL A 112 0.21 9.77 11.28
C VAL A 112 -1.01 10.66 11.42
N SER A 113 -1.94 10.52 10.48
CA SER A 113 -3.26 11.16 10.55
C SER A 113 -4.37 10.14 10.34
N MET A 114 -5.53 10.39 10.95
CA MET A 114 -6.73 9.60 10.74
C MET A 114 -7.73 10.41 9.92
N ALA A 115 -8.44 9.74 9.00
CA ALA A 115 -9.53 10.37 8.27
C ALA A 115 -10.63 10.78 9.28
N ALA A 116 -11.02 12.05 9.22
CA ALA A 116 -12.01 12.61 10.14
C ALA A 116 -13.45 12.12 9.83
N ASP A 117 -13.70 11.81 8.57
CA ASP A 117 -14.99 11.43 8.03
C ASP A 117 -14.85 10.61 6.74
N GLU A 118 -15.99 10.22 6.19
CA GLU A 118 -16.05 9.43 4.95
C GLU A 118 -15.52 10.21 3.73
N GLU A 119 -15.67 11.51 3.67
CA GLU A 119 -15.13 12.33 2.58
C GLU A 119 -13.61 12.33 2.60
N ALA A 120 -13.00 12.55 3.76
CA ALA A 120 -11.55 12.48 3.96
C ALA A 120 -11.01 11.07 3.62
N ARG A 121 -11.70 10.02 4.08
CA ARG A 121 -11.39 8.63 3.74
C ARG A 121 -11.40 8.42 2.22
N ASN A 122 -12.45 8.84 1.54
CA ASN A 122 -12.59 8.65 0.10
C ASN A 122 -11.49 9.38 -0.68
N LYS A 123 -11.06 10.57 -0.24
CA LYS A 123 -9.91 11.29 -0.83
C LYS A 123 -8.62 10.50 -0.72
N LEU A 124 -8.36 9.88 0.44
CA LEU A 124 -7.17 9.04 0.65
C LEU A 124 -7.19 7.80 -0.24
N LEU A 125 -8.33 7.12 -0.33
CA LEU A 125 -8.49 5.95 -1.21
C LEU A 125 -8.36 6.33 -2.69
N GLU A 126 -8.87 7.51 -3.08
CA GLU A 126 -8.73 8.01 -4.44
C GLU A 126 -7.26 8.30 -4.79
N CYS A 127 -6.49 8.83 -3.84
CA CYS A 127 -5.04 8.98 -4.01
C CYS A 127 -4.40 7.64 -4.41
N ARG A 128 -4.67 6.59 -3.68
CA ARG A 128 -4.14 5.25 -3.98
C ARG A 128 -4.62 4.71 -5.34
N ARG A 129 -5.90 4.87 -5.67
CA ARG A 129 -6.48 4.43 -6.95
C ARG A 129 -5.91 5.20 -8.14
N SER A 130 -5.44 6.41 -7.92
CA SER A 130 -4.87 7.28 -8.97
C SER A 130 -3.44 6.88 -9.38
N VAL A 131 -2.75 5.97 -8.66
CA VAL A 131 -1.36 5.61 -8.97
C VAL A 131 -1.22 5.06 -10.38
N SER A 132 -1.97 4.01 -10.72
CA SER A 132 -1.84 3.38 -12.03
C SER A 132 -2.17 4.33 -13.20
N PRO A 133 -3.26 5.11 -13.18
CA PRO A 133 -3.49 6.16 -14.17
C PRO A 133 -2.36 7.20 -14.23
N ALA A 134 -1.84 7.64 -13.08
CA ALA A 134 -0.76 8.63 -13.02
C ALA A 134 0.52 8.12 -13.69
N LEU A 135 0.82 6.84 -13.57
CA LEU A 135 2.00 6.25 -14.20
C LEU A 135 1.90 6.26 -15.73
N TYR A 136 0.73 6.03 -16.31
CA TYR A 136 0.53 6.13 -17.77
C TYR A 136 0.73 7.54 -18.31
N HIS A 137 0.54 8.57 -17.48
CA HIS A 137 0.88 9.96 -17.86
C HIS A 137 2.38 10.24 -17.83
N ILE A 138 3.16 9.44 -17.12
CA ILE A 138 4.63 9.58 -17.08
C ILE A 138 5.26 8.81 -18.24
N SER A 139 4.80 7.60 -18.50
CA SER A 139 5.28 6.77 -19.60
C SER A 139 4.12 6.00 -20.22
N PRO A 140 3.92 6.11 -21.55
CA PRO A 140 2.92 5.32 -22.25
C PRO A 140 3.27 3.82 -22.27
N THR A 141 4.55 3.51 -22.16
CA THR A 141 5.06 2.13 -22.06
C THR A 141 5.35 1.83 -20.59
N LYS A 142 4.57 0.95 -20.01
CA LYS A 142 4.71 0.51 -18.64
C LYS A 142 4.63 -1.01 -18.60
N ILE A 143 5.64 -1.65 -18.01
CA ILE A 143 5.61 -3.08 -17.71
C ILE A 143 5.33 -3.20 -16.20
N ASN A 144 4.26 -3.90 -15.86
CA ASN A 144 3.90 -4.15 -14.47
C ASN A 144 4.19 -5.61 -14.14
N GLU A 145 4.97 -5.80 -13.09
CA GLU A 145 5.28 -7.11 -12.52
C GLU A 145 4.79 -7.17 -11.08
N ASP A 146 4.27 -8.31 -10.68
CA ASP A 146 3.83 -8.58 -9.32
C ASP A 146 4.87 -9.43 -8.60
N ILE A 147 5.49 -8.85 -7.58
CA ILE A 147 6.54 -9.53 -6.81
C ILE A 147 6.04 -9.80 -5.40
N VAL A 148 6.17 -11.04 -4.97
CA VAL A 148 5.88 -11.47 -3.60
C VAL A 148 7.16 -11.95 -2.94
N VAL A 149 7.49 -11.41 -1.77
CA VAL A 149 8.65 -11.81 -0.97
C VAL A 149 8.23 -12.09 0.49
N PRO A 150 9.02 -12.89 1.22
CA PRO A 150 8.79 -13.02 2.66
C PRO A 150 8.79 -11.66 3.37
N ARG A 151 7.93 -11.49 4.36
CA ARG A 151 7.66 -10.21 5.06
C ARG A 151 8.91 -9.47 5.51
N ASN A 152 9.83 -10.19 6.11
CA ASN A 152 11.09 -9.62 6.60
C ASN A 152 12.08 -9.23 5.49
N ARG A 153 11.78 -9.55 4.22
CA ARG A 153 12.65 -9.27 3.07
C ARG A 153 12.17 -8.07 2.24
N ILE A 154 11.03 -7.47 2.58
CA ILE A 154 10.51 -6.30 1.84
C ILE A 154 11.49 -5.12 1.84
N PRO A 155 12.11 -4.72 2.98
CA PRO A 155 13.07 -3.62 2.97
C PRO A 155 14.23 -3.89 2.00
N GLU A 156 14.75 -5.12 2.02
CA GLU A 156 15.85 -5.53 1.14
C GLU A 156 15.42 -5.52 -0.34
N MET A 157 14.22 -5.99 -0.65
CA MET A 157 13.68 -5.97 -2.00
C MET A 157 13.53 -4.53 -2.52
N LEU A 158 12.90 -3.64 -1.74
CA LEU A 158 12.70 -2.23 -2.15
C LEU A 158 14.04 -1.50 -2.37
N ASN A 159 15.03 -1.74 -1.50
CA ASN A 159 16.38 -1.20 -1.68
C ASN A 159 17.06 -1.78 -2.92
N GLY A 160 16.89 -3.07 -3.21
CA GLY A 160 17.39 -3.73 -4.41
C GLY A 160 16.76 -3.16 -5.68
N LEU A 161 15.45 -2.93 -5.69
CA LEU A 161 14.75 -2.31 -6.82
C LEU A 161 15.18 -0.87 -7.06
N ARG A 162 15.41 -0.09 -6.00
CA ARG A 162 15.94 1.27 -6.11
C ARG A 162 17.33 1.25 -6.75
N LYS A 163 18.23 0.40 -6.26
CA LYS A 163 19.58 0.24 -6.83
C LYS A 163 19.51 -0.20 -8.29
N LEU A 164 18.66 -1.18 -8.61
CA LEU A 164 18.46 -1.62 -9.99
C LEU A 164 17.99 -0.49 -10.90
N SER A 165 17.09 0.37 -10.41
CA SER A 165 16.63 1.56 -11.13
C SER A 165 17.79 2.54 -11.41
N GLU A 166 18.64 2.78 -10.40
CA GLU A 166 19.82 3.64 -10.53
C GLU A 166 20.85 3.08 -11.51
N ASP A 167 21.18 1.79 -11.38
CA ASP A 167 22.20 1.10 -12.19
C ASP A 167 21.78 0.95 -13.67
N SER A 168 20.48 0.70 -13.93
CA SER A 168 19.96 0.48 -15.28
C SER A 168 19.51 1.76 -15.99
N GLY A 169 19.28 2.84 -15.26
CA GLY A 169 18.65 4.05 -15.77
C GLY A 169 17.14 3.88 -16.10
N ILE A 170 16.56 2.71 -15.80
CA ILE A 170 15.14 2.45 -15.97
C ILE A 170 14.44 2.90 -14.69
N LYS A 171 13.48 3.81 -14.84
CA LYS A 171 12.69 4.26 -13.70
C LYS A 171 11.81 3.12 -13.19
N ILE A 172 11.93 2.77 -11.90
CA ILE A 172 11.11 1.76 -11.22
C ILE A 172 10.23 2.47 -10.20
N VAL A 173 8.94 2.14 -10.22
CA VAL A 173 7.93 2.70 -9.32
C VAL A 173 7.19 1.57 -8.62
N ASN A 174 7.17 1.61 -7.28
CA ASN A 174 6.62 0.54 -6.47
C ASN A 174 5.41 1.03 -5.67
N PHE A 175 4.35 0.26 -5.73
CA PHE A 175 3.18 0.41 -4.89
C PHE A 175 2.49 -0.94 -4.77
N GLY A 176 1.61 -1.14 -3.79
CA GLY A 176 0.92 -2.42 -3.72
C GLY A 176 0.30 -2.71 -2.38
N HIS A 177 -0.06 -3.97 -2.21
CA HIS A 177 -0.78 -4.48 -1.06
C HIS A 177 0.23 -5.01 -0.02
N ALA A 178 0.72 -4.13 0.87
CA ALA A 178 1.70 -4.54 1.88
C ALA A 178 1.14 -5.55 2.89
N GLY A 179 -0.18 -5.69 2.99
CA GLY A 179 -0.83 -6.67 3.86
C GLY A 179 -0.61 -8.12 3.43
N ASP A 180 -0.63 -8.41 2.14
CA ASP A 180 -0.42 -9.74 1.53
C ASP A 180 0.92 -9.86 0.78
N TRP A 181 1.77 -8.80 0.87
CA TRP A 181 3.15 -8.76 0.34
C TRP A 181 3.27 -8.77 -1.17
N ASN A 182 2.18 -8.46 -1.85
CA ASN A 182 2.15 -8.26 -3.28
C ASN A 182 2.51 -6.81 -3.63
N ILE A 183 3.70 -6.60 -4.15
CA ILE A 183 4.18 -5.30 -4.61
C ILE A 183 4.16 -5.26 -6.13
N HIS A 184 3.42 -4.30 -6.66
CA HIS A 184 3.42 -3.98 -8.08
C HIS A 184 4.68 -3.19 -8.42
N VAL A 185 5.59 -3.81 -9.14
CA VAL A 185 6.83 -3.22 -9.62
C VAL A 185 6.60 -2.75 -11.05
N ASN A 186 6.68 -1.44 -11.27
CA ASN A 186 6.41 -0.86 -12.59
C ASN A 186 7.71 -0.36 -13.20
N LEU A 187 8.11 -0.94 -14.32
CA LEU A 187 9.22 -0.48 -15.15
C LEU A 187 8.68 0.55 -16.15
N MET A 188 9.29 1.75 -16.17
CA MET A 188 8.77 2.91 -16.89
C MET A 188 9.69 3.31 -18.06
#